data_44adc83910dcee42f3dd2be8931cf685
#
_entry.id   44adc83910dcee42f3dd2be8931cf685
#
_cell.length_a   1.000
_cell.length_b   1.000
_cell.length_c   1.000
_cell.angle_alpha   90.00
_cell.angle_beta   90.00
_cell.angle_gamma   90.00
#
_symmetry.space_group_name_H-M   'P 1'
#
loop_
_entity.id
_entity.type
_entity.pdbx_description
1 polymer ?
#
loop_
_entity_poly.entity_id
_entity_poly.type
_entity_poly.pdbx_seq_one_letter_code
_entity_poly.pdbx_strand_id
1 'polypeptide(L)'
;MKSLMQAKPFILLFLLTCSKLLSNSPQLGVPPEFKDGPEIIISDWHIGTTMWQLAVLKSIGMPVEAYSLSGHRRYALDNPSFHENPLFVNLGSWSEEKVREEFAKNNRYSRLTHVLCSFPPSYITAFEKLPPQVALLLNIGHRIHISASPNDFTQRLVEMKRNPRYTIAAMSEYDFHYMHYYTGLEPLRLPVISQHISQKLRDAPYAPCNRVVLVGPSHNTTRIIGFDNNLEYLNRLSATFAARYGLKPYTFKFIKSLYRNDQATMENLAKHPAVLINPYSAFSISMVELYHLNIPFFVPDDSLLINTMDDVRLYPIYQNREAVAHLEMQYPVSTSGYPYSPNDESTEAQRYWMQFMFFNQVKHAQRWTDPDDLFRKLYLHDLCQLHDDMQAENAELFNEQLKVWAALFGRDKKIENISEQ
;
A
#
# COMPACT_ATOMS: atom_id res chain seq x y z
N MET A 1 -35.77 7.54 3.36
CA MET A 1 -35.42 8.64 2.41
C MET A 1 -34.86 9.91 3.06
N LYS A 2 -34.37 9.91 4.30
CA LYS A 2 -33.77 11.11 4.95
C LYS A 2 -32.26 11.03 5.24
N SER A 3 -31.60 9.90 4.96
CA SER A 3 -30.17 9.70 5.30
C SER A 3 -29.18 9.96 4.15
N LEU A 4 -29.63 10.03 2.91
CA LEU A 4 -28.76 10.26 1.74
C LEU A 4 -28.36 11.74 1.49
N MET A 5 -28.96 12.69 2.22
CA MET A 5 -28.66 14.11 2.01
C MET A 5 -27.50 14.66 2.86
N GLN A 6 -26.97 13.92 3.82
CA GLN A 6 -25.92 14.44 4.71
C GLN A 6 -24.47 14.18 4.26
N ALA A 7 -24.24 13.26 3.32
CA ALA A 7 -22.87 12.96 2.85
C ALA A 7 -22.35 13.92 1.77
N LYS A 8 -23.22 14.52 0.98
CA LYS A 8 -22.82 15.44 -0.12
C LYS A 8 -22.14 16.75 0.33
N PRO A 9 -22.53 17.41 1.45
CA PRO A 9 -21.87 18.65 1.83
C PRO A 9 -20.46 18.43 2.39
N PHE A 10 -20.13 17.24 2.94
CA PHE A 10 -18.80 16.97 3.50
C PHE A 10 -17.72 16.81 2.44
N ILE A 11 -18.03 16.13 1.35
CA ILE A 11 -17.09 15.95 0.21
C ILE A 11 -16.88 17.26 -0.52
N LEU A 12 -17.95 18.04 -0.73
CA LEU A 12 -17.85 19.34 -1.39
C LEU A 12 -17.13 20.39 -0.52
N LEU A 13 -17.33 20.36 0.80
CA LEU A 13 -16.63 21.23 1.74
C LEU A 13 -15.14 20.88 1.85
N PHE A 14 -14.79 19.58 1.79
CA PHE A 14 -13.41 19.12 1.78
C PHE A 14 -12.68 19.52 0.49
N LEU A 15 -13.35 19.44 -0.67
CA LEU A 15 -12.81 19.91 -1.94
C LEU A 15 -12.65 21.44 -1.98
N LEU A 16 -13.58 22.19 -1.39
CA LEU A 16 -13.53 23.65 -1.33
C LEU A 16 -12.51 24.19 -0.32
N THR A 17 -12.27 23.49 0.79
CA THR A 17 -11.21 23.87 1.74
C THR A 17 -9.82 23.53 1.21
N CYS A 18 -9.65 22.44 0.47
CA CYS A 18 -8.41 22.16 -0.24
C CYS A 18 -8.10 23.23 -1.31
N SER A 19 -9.09 23.68 -2.08
CA SER A 19 -8.86 24.68 -3.13
C SER A 19 -8.40 26.05 -2.60
N LYS A 20 -8.79 26.44 -1.37
CA LYS A 20 -8.36 27.71 -0.74
C LYS A 20 -6.97 27.63 -0.10
N LEU A 21 -6.49 26.45 0.30
CA LEU A 21 -5.12 26.25 0.79
C LEU A 21 -4.10 26.18 -0.35
N LEU A 22 -4.54 25.97 -1.59
CA LEU A 22 -3.71 25.77 -2.78
C LEU A 22 -3.28 27.08 -3.47
N SER A 23 -3.85 28.23 -3.10
CA SER A 23 -3.62 29.50 -3.84
C SER A 23 -2.35 30.26 -3.47
N ASN A 24 -1.55 29.79 -2.49
CA ASN A 24 -0.36 30.50 -1.98
C ASN A 24 0.92 29.68 -1.95
N SER A 25 1.04 28.60 -2.74
CA SER A 25 2.31 27.86 -2.84
C SER A 25 3.28 28.57 -3.79
N PRO A 26 4.55 28.78 -3.42
CA PRO A 26 5.52 29.34 -4.32
C PRO A 26 5.73 28.39 -5.52
N GLN A 27 5.76 28.93 -6.73
CA GLN A 27 6.15 28.20 -7.95
C GLN A 27 7.62 27.74 -7.79
N LEU A 28 7.80 26.50 -7.40
CA LEU A 28 9.13 25.88 -7.42
C LEU A 28 9.50 25.53 -8.86
N GLY A 29 10.70 25.91 -9.26
CA GLY A 29 11.21 25.69 -10.62
C GLY A 29 11.27 24.21 -10.98
N VAL A 30 11.22 23.90 -12.27
CA VAL A 30 11.37 22.55 -12.82
C VAL A 30 12.74 21.99 -12.46
N PRO A 31 12.84 20.79 -11.89
CA PRO A 31 14.14 20.18 -11.65
C PRO A 31 14.96 20.05 -12.96
N PRO A 32 16.26 20.35 -12.93
CA PRO A 32 17.10 20.37 -14.14
C PRO A 32 17.22 19.00 -14.84
N GLU A 33 16.93 17.92 -14.14
CA GLU A 33 16.98 16.55 -14.67
C GLU A 33 15.87 16.21 -15.68
N PHE A 34 14.83 17.04 -15.81
CA PHE A 34 13.70 16.80 -16.71
C PHE A 34 13.59 17.84 -17.85
N LYS A 35 14.71 18.29 -18.38
CA LYS A 35 14.69 19.23 -19.52
C LYS A 35 13.84 18.73 -20.70
N ASP A 36 13.84 17.43 -20.95
CA ASP A 36 13.11 16.79 -22.04
C ASP A 36 11.69 16.32 -21.65
N GLY A 37 11.27 16.55 -20.40
CA GLY A 37 9.98 16.13 -19.84
C GLY A 37 9.91 14.66 -19.42
N PRO A 38 8.86 14.27 -18.69
CA PRO A 38 8.66 12.90 -18.23
C PRO A 38 8.12 11.99 -19.34
N GLU A 39 8.51 10.72 -19.28
CA GLU A 39 7.85 9.65 -20.05
C GLU A 39 6.68 9.05 -19.29
N ILE A 40 6.72 9.10 -17.94
CA ILE A 40 5.69 8.59 -17.05
C ILE A 40 5.30 9.66 -16.04
N ILE A 41 4.01 9.75 -15.77
CA ILE A 41 3.47 10.51 -14.65
C ILE A 41 2.78 9.54 -13.70
N ILE A 42 3.15 9.61 -12.40
CA ILE A 42 2.36 9.01 -11.33
C ILE A 42 1.47 10.11 -10.75
N SER A 43 0.17 9.90 -10.75
CA SER A 43 -0.78 10.81 -10.13
C SER A 43 -1.73 10.04 -9.24
N ASP A 44 -1.60 10.25 -7.94
CA ASP A 44 -2.30 9.46 -6.95
C ASP A 44 -2.76 10.34 -5.78
N TRP A 45 -3.75 9.84 -5.03
CA TRP A 45 -4.17 10.50 -3.80
C TRP A 45 -3.16 10.26 -2.67
N HIS A 46 -2.70 9.01 -2.50
CA HIS A 46 -1.93 8.59 -1.34
C HIS A 46 -0.42 8.60 -1.59
N ILE A 47 0.33 9.32 -0.77
CA ILE A 47 1.78 9.44 -0.90
C ILE A 47 2.50 8.09 -0.84
N GLY A 48 2.06 7.17 0.01
CA GLY A 48 2.67 5.85 0.14
C GLY A 48 2.61 5.04 -1.16
N THR A 49 1.46 5.06 -1.87
CA THR A 49 1.33 4.39 -3.18
C THR A 49 2.21 5.06 -4.22
N THR A 50 2.37 6.37 -4.16
CA THR A 50 3.20 7.13 -5.09
C THR A 50 4.69 6.85 -4.91
N MET A 51 5.16 6.79 -3.66
CA MET A 51 6.59 6.70 -3.33
C MET A 51 7.26 5.42 -3.82
N TRP A 52 6.68 4.26 -3.55
CA TRP A 52 7.31 3.02 -3.94
C TRP A 52 7.32 2.84 -5.46
N GLN A 53 6.23 3.25 -6.15
CA GLN A 53 6.16 3.20 -7.62
C GLN A 53 7.18 4.13 -8.27
N LEU A 54 7.33 5.35 -7.73
CA LEU A 54 8.36 6.27 -8.16
C LEU A 54 9.76 5.67 -8.04
N ALA A 55 10.05 5.03 -6.89
CA ALA A 55 11.34 4.41 -6.65
C ALA A 55 11.60 3.24 -7.62
N VAL A 56 10.62 2.39 -7.86
CA VAL A 56 10.71 1.29 -8.84
C VAL A 56 10.98 1.81 -10.24
N LEU A 57 10.20 2.78 -10.71
CA LEU A 57 10.36 3.35 -12.05
C LEU A 57 11.72 4.03 -12.22
N LYS A 58 12.21 4.75 -11.20
CA LYS A 58 13.56 5.31 -11.21
C LYS A 58 14.64 4.23 -11.27
N SER A 59 14.47 3.12 -10.54
CA SER A 59 15.44 2.01 -10.54
C SER A 59 15.59 1.35 -11.92
N ILE A 60 14.52 1.29 -12.70
CA ILE A 60 14.56 0.79 -14.08
C ILE A 60 14.91 1.89 -15.10
N GLY A 61 15.27 3.10 -14.63
CA GLY A 61 15.74 4.21 -15.44
C GLY A 61 14.68 4.91 -16.28
N MET A 62 13.42 4.95 -15.79
CA MET A 62 12.35 5.69 -16.44
C MET A 62 12.38 7.17 -16.03
N PRO A 63 12.24 8.11 -16.98
CA PRO A 63 11.96 9.52 -16.70
C PRO A 63 10.54 9.66 -16.13
N VAL A 64 10.42 9.81 -14.81
CA VAL A 64 9.15 9.80 -14.10
C VAL A 64 8.97 11.02 -13.21
N GLU A 65 7.79 11.61 -13.26
CA GLU A 65 7.32 12.62 -12.32
C GLU A 65 6.17 12.04 -11.48
N ALA A 66 6.09 12.45 -10.22
CA ALA A 66 5.10 11.92 -9.30
C ALA A 66 4.38 13.05 -8.57
N TYR A 67 3.06 12.88 -8.45
CA TYR A 67 2.15 13.82 -7.80
C TYR A 67 1.30 13.08 -6.79
N SER A 68 1.18 13.62 -5.57
CA SER A 68 0.31 13.08 -4.54
C SER A 68 -0.54 14.18 -3.93
N LEU A 69 -1.84 13.91 -3.75
CA LEU A 69 -2.81 14.84 -3.18
C LEU A 69 -2.89 14.76 -1.66
N SER A 70 -2.39 13.70 -1.01
CA SER A 70 -2.55 13.50 0.44
C SER A 70 -1.71 14.42 1.33
N GLY A 71 -0.79 15.19 0.75
CA GLY A 71 -0.05 16.24 1.45
C GLY A 71 0.86 15.79 2.60
N HIS A 72 1.14 14.48 2.73
CA HIS A 72 2.07 13.96 3.75
C HIS A 72 3.52 14.32 3.41
N ARG A 73 3.92 15.53 3.77
CA ARG A 73 5.21 16.14 3.42
C ARG A 73 6.45 15.35 3.88
N ARG A 74 6.34 14.51 4.90
CA ARG A 74 7.47 13.76 5.48
C ARG A 74 8.20 12.85 4.47
N TYR A 75 7.52 12.40 3.42
CA TYR A 75 8.11 11.59 2.35
C TYR A 75 8.57 12.42 1.15
N ALA A 76 8.19 13.70 1.12
CA ALA A 76 8.38 14.59 -0.01
C ALA A 76 9.48 15.63 0.20
N LEU A 77 9.98 15.79 1.45
CA LEU A 77 10.88 16.89 1.82
C LEU A 77 12.15 16.96 0.97
N ASP A 78 12.65 15.80 0.52
CA ASP A 78 13.89 15.72 -0.27
C ASP A 78 13.63 15.30 -1.73
N ASN A 79 12.37 15.21 -2.16
CA ASN A 79 12.04 14.76 -3.51
C ASN A 79 11.34 15.87 -4.31
N PRO A 80 12.05 16.54 -5.23
CA PRO A 80 11.50 17.63 -6.02
C PRO A 80 10.39 17.21 -6.99
N SER A 81 10.13 15.89 -7.12
CA SER A 81 9.06 15.36 -7.99
C SER A 81 7.66 15.45 -7.38
N PHE A 82 7.50 15.83 -6.11
CA PHE A 82 6.19 15.99 -5.46
C PHE A 82 5.66 17.41 -5.58
N HIS A 83 5.27 17.80 -6.80
CA HIS A 83 4.66 19.09 -7.05
C HIS A 83 3.21 18.94 -7.48
N GLU A 84 2.40 19.93 -7.13
CA GLU A 84 1.11 20.09 -7.75
C GLU A 84 1.32 20.46 -9.22
N ASN A 85 0.82 19.62 -10.11
CA ASN A 85 0.78 19.96 -11.53
C ASN A 85 -0.60 20.54 -11.84
N PRO A 86 -0.71 21.84 -12.19
CA PRO A 86 -1.99 22.47 -12.47
C PRO A 86 -2.80 21.77 -13.56
N LEU A 87 -2.12 21.17 -14.56
CA LEU A 87 -2.78 20.39 -15.61
C LEU A 87 -3.54 19.21 -15.00
N PHE A 88 -2.90 18.45 -14.10
CA PHE A 88 -3.50 17.23 -13.53
C PHE A 88 -4.49 17.53 -12.41
N VAL A 89 -4.28 18.56 -11.62
CA VAL A 89 -5.22 18.99 -10.57
C VAL A 89 -6.58 19.41 -11.17
N ASN A 90 -6.57 20.00 -12.35
CA ASN A 90 -7.77 20.54 -13.00
C ASN A 90 -8.41 19.59 -14.02
N LEU A 91 -7.82 18.41 -14.32
CA LEU A 91 -8.33 17.49 -15.34
C LEU A 91 -9.82 17.13 -15.16
N GLY A 92 -10.26 16.95 -13.91
CA GLY A 92 -11.64 16.63 -13.59
C GLY A 92 -12.64 17.74 -14.02
N SER A 93 -12.22 19.00 -13.96
CA SER A 93 -13.06 20.17 -14.25
C SER A 93 -12.97 20.67 -15.70
N TRP A 94 -11.94 20.29 -16.46
CA TRP A 94 -11.72 20.75 -17.82
C TRP A 94 -12.46 19.91 -18.86
N SER A 95 -12.87 20.56 -19.96
CA SER A 95 -13.35 19.85 -21.14
C SER A 95 -12.21 19.07 -21.80
N GLU A 96 -12.55 18.05 -22.59
CA GLU A 96 -11.56 17.27 -23.33
C GLU A 96 -10.74 18.13 -24.30
N GLU A 97 -11.39 19.08 -24.95
CA GLU A 97 -10.73 20.02 -25.85
C GLU A 97 -9.71 20.88 -25.13
N LYS A 98 -10.06 21.44 -23.96
CA LYS A 98 -9.13 22.23 -23.14
C LYS A 98 -7.95 21.41 -22.67
N VAL A 99 -8.16 20.16 -22.28
CA VAL A 99 -7.06 19.26 -21.89
C VAL A 99 -6.11 19.03 -23.06
N ARG A 100 -6.64 18.74 -24.24
CA ARG A 100 -5.82 18.55 -25.45
C ARG A 100 -5.04 19.80 -25.82
N GLU A 101 -5.66 20.97 -25.75
CA GLU A 101 -4.98 22.25 -26.01
C GLU A 101 -3.84 22.50 -25.02
N GLU A 102 -4.07 22.35 -23.72
CA GLU A 102 -3.06 22.58 -22.70
C GLU A 102 -1.93 21.55 -22.80
N PHE A 103 -2.25 20.29 -23.11
CA PHE A 103 -1.27 19.25 -23.35
C PHE A 103 -0.41 19.59 -24.60
N ALA A 104 -1.01 20.02 -25.68
CA ALA A 104 -0.30 20.39 -26.92
C ALA A 104 0.55 21.65 -26.76
N LYS A 105 0.13 22.62 -25.95
CA LYS A 105 0.89 23.84 -25.66
C LYS A 105 2.12 23.58 -24.79
N ASN A 106 2.10 22.51 -24.00
CA ASN A 106 3.16 22.23 -23.04
C ASN A 106 4.12 21.17 -23.57
N ASN A 107 5.18 21.62 -24.24
CA ASN A 107 6.23 20.75 -24.79
C ASN A 107 6.84 19.78 -23.77
N ARG A 108 6.71 20.07 -22.47
CA ARG A 108 7.16 19.20 -21.38
C ARG A 108 6.52 17.82 -21.43
N TYR A 109 5.29 17.69 -21.92
CA TYR A 109 4.57 16.41 -21.99
C TYR A 109 4.64 15.75 -23.38
N SER A 110 5.47 16.27 -24.28
CA SER A 110 5.60 15.71 -25.64
C SER A 110 6.11 14.26 -25.64
N ARG A 111 6.83 13.84 -24.60
CA ARG A 111 7.34 12.48 -24.41
C ARG A 111 6.47 11.58 -23.54
N LEU A 112 5.36 12.10 -22.99
CA LEU A 112 4.50 11.34 -22.09
C LEU A 112 3.90 10.14 -22.80
N THR A 113 4.20 8.94 -22.29
CA THR A 113 3.70 7.66 -22.80
C THR A 113 2.72 7.00 -21.85
N HIS A 114 2.84 7.24 -20.52
CA HIS A 114 2.02 6.58 -19.52
C HIS A 114 1.60 7.54 -18.40
N VAL A 115 0.39 7.31 -17.89
CA VAL A 115 -0.05 7.80 -16.58
C VAL A 115 -0.38 6.61 -15.68
N LEU A 116 0.11 6.66 -14.45
CA LEU A 116 -0.06 5.62 -13.45
C LEU A 116 -0.86 6.18 -12.29
N CYS A 117 -1.89 5.45 -11.88
CA CYS A 117 -2.79 5.80 -10.79
C CYS A 117 -3.12 4.57 -9.95
N SER A 118 -3.36 4.73 -8.66
CA SER A 118 -3.59 3.60 -7.76
C SER A 118 -4.75 3.81 -6.80
N PHE A 119 -4.79 4.93 -6.10
CA PHE A 119 -5.78 5.15 -5.03
C PHE A 119 -6.31 6.58 -5.01
N PRO A 120 -7.63 6.77 -5.01
CA PRO A 120 -8.66 5.76 -5.27
C PRO A 120 -8.64 5.31 -6.74
N PRO A 121 -8.97 4.04 -7.04
CA PRO A 121 -8.86 3.50 -8.40
C PRO A 121 -9.66 4.30 -9.44
N SER A 122 -10.83 4.80 -9.07
CA SER A 122 -11.69 5.61 -9.95
C SER A 122 -11.04 6.93 -10.40
N TYR A 123 -9.98 7.37 -9.74
CA TYR A 123 -9.26 8.59 -10.11
C TYR A 123 -8.63 8.52 -11.51
N ILE A 124 -8.34 7.31 -12.01
CA ILE A 124 -7.81 7.09 -13.38
C ILE A 124 -8.72 7.70 -14.47
N THR A 125 -10.03 7.78 -14.23
CA THR A 125 -10.99 8.32 -15.20
C THR A 125 -10.74 9.79 -15.54
N ALA A 126 -10.12 10.54 -14.63
CA ALA A 126 -9.75 11.94 -14.90
C ALA A 126 -8.73 12.05 -16.05
N PHE A 127 -7.93 11.00 -16.29
CA PHE A 127 -6.89 10.98 -17.32
C PHE A 127 -7.37 10.47 -18.67
N GLU A 128 -8.62 10.06 -18.80
CA GLU A 128 -9.23 9.62 -20.07
C GLU A 128 -9.23 10.72 -21.14
N LYS A 129 -9.27 11.97 -20.71
CA LYS A 129 -9.22 13.16 -21.57
C LYS A 129 -7.84 13.43 -22.20
N LEU A 130 -6.80 12.75 -21.73
CA LEU A 130 -5.47 12.84 -22.35
C LEU A 130 -5.46 12.21 -23.75
N PRO A 131 -4.52 12.61 -24.62
CA PRO A 131 -4.39 12.05 -25.96
C PRO A 131 -4.35 10.50 -25.94
N PRO A 132 -4.99 9.83 -26.92
CA PRO A 132 -5.20 8.38 -26.90
C PRO A 132 -3.90 7.55 -26.93
N GLN A 133 -2.80 8.13 -27.37
CA GLN A 133 -1.47 7.47 -27.35
C GLN A 133 -0.88 7.36 -25.95
N VAL A 134 -1.41 8.10 -24.95
CA VAL A 134 -0.97 7.99 -23.55
C VAL A 134 -1.66 6.81 -22.91
N ALA A 135 -0.91 5.77 -22.58
CA ALA A 135 -1.42 4.60 -21.89
C ALA A 135 -1.75 4.91 -20.42
N LEU A 136 -2.73 4.20 -19.87
CA LEU A 136 -3.21 4.37 -18.51
C LEU A 136 -2.97 3.08 -17.73
N LEU A 137 -2.09 3.13 -16.74
CA LEU A 137 -1.81 2.01 -15.83
C LEU A 137 -2.53 2.23 -14.51
N LEU A 138 -3.42 1.32 -14.18
CA LEU A 138 -4.17 1.30 -12.93
C LEU A 138 -3.64 0.17 -12.05
N ASN A 139 -2.84 0.48 -11.04
CA ASN A 139 -2.32 -0.49 -10.10
C ASN A 139 -3.10 -0.43 -8.79
N ILE A 140 -4.09 -1.29 -8.66
CA ILE A 140 -5.11 -1.23 -7.60
C ILE A 140 -4.57 -1.80 -6.29
N GLY A 141 -4.63 -0.98 -5.24
CA GLY A 141 -4.54 -1.39 -3.85
C GLY A 141 -5.77 -0.93 -3.07
N HIS A 142 -6.12 -1.64 -2.00
CA HIS A 142 -7.27 -1.32 -1.14
C HIS A 142 -8.64 -1.42 -1.80
N ARG A 143 -8.91 -2.51 -2.51
CA ARG A 143 -10.23 -2.84 -3.06
C ARG A 143 -10.80 -1.80 -4.05
N ILE A 144 -11.37 -2.30 -5.10
CA ILE A 144 -12.01 -1.47 -6.14
C ILE A 144 -13.21 -0.65 -5.64
N HIS A 145 -13.82 -1.04 -4.53
CA HIS A 145 -15.07 -0.47 -4.03
C HIS A 145 -14.92 0.67 -3.02
N ILE A 146 -13.70 1.17 -2.79
CA ILE A 146 -13.49 2.34 -1.92
C ILE A 146 -13.94 3.65 -2.58
N SER A 147 -14.20 3.64 -3.87
CA SER A 147 -14.68 4.81 -4.59
C SER A 147 -16.19 5.07 -4.43
N ALA A 148 -16.61 6.30 -4.72
CA ALA A 148 -17.93 6.83 -4.41
C ALA A 148 -19.13 6.16 -5.13
N SER A 149 -18.89 5.33 -6.14
CA SER A 149 -19.90 4.56 -6.87
C SER A 149 -19.36 3.18 -7.22
N PRO A 150 -19.39 2.23 -6.28
CA PRO A 150 -18.78 0.92 -6.46
C PRO A 150 -19.26 0.19 -7.71
N ASN A 151 -20.55 0.21 -8.01
CA ASN A 151 -21.14 -0.47 -9.17
C ASN A 151 -20.63 0.06 -10.49
N ASP A 152 -20.68 1.38 -10.64
CA ASP A 152 -20.29 2.03 -11.88
C ASP A 152 -18.81 1.75 -12.18
N PHE A 153 -17.98 1.75 -11.14
CA PHE A 153 -16.55 1.51 -11.32
C PHE A 153 -16.21 0.04 -11.61
N THR A 154 -16.93 -0.92 -11.02
CA THR A 154 -16.76 -2.35 -11.33
C THR A 154 -17.04 -2.63 -12.80
N GLN A 155 -18.19 -2.16 -13.30
CA GLN A 155 -18.53 -2.25 -14.71
C GLN A 155 -17.52 -1.51 -15.58
N ARG A 156 -17.08 -0.34 -15.15
CA ARG A 156 -16.10 0.47 -15.86
C ARG A 156 -14.75 -0.23 -16.01
N LEU A 157 -14.28 -0.97 -14.98
CA LEU A 157 -13.06 -1.77 -15.07
C LEU A 157 -13.15 -2.85 -16.15
N VAL A 158 -14.31 -3.52 -16.26
CA VAL A 158 -14.54 -4.53 -17.31
C VAL A 158 -14.48 -3.89 -18.71
N GLU A 159 -15.02 -2.69 -18.85
CA GLU A 159 -14.93 -1.92 -20.11
C GLU A 159 -13.50 -1.48 -20.40
N MET A 160 -12.77 -0.97 -19.41
CA MET A 160 -11.38 -0.54 -19.53
C MET A 160 -10.47 -1.69 -20.01
N LYS A 161 -10.67 -2.92 -19.51
CA LYS A 161 -9.89 -4.09 -19.93
C LYS A 161 -9.98 -4.39 -21.43
N ARG A 162 -11.09 -4.03 -22.07
CA ARG A 162 -11.29 -4.21 -23.52
C ARG A 162 -10.55 -3.18 -24.36
N ASN A 163 -10.12 -2.08 -23.74
CA ASN A 163 -9.41 -1.01 -24.41
C ASN A 163 -7.90 -1.16 -24.17
N PRO A 164 -7.08 -1.38 -25.22
CA PRO A 164 -5.64 -1.60 -25.10
C PRO A 164 -4.86 -0.43 -24.48
N ARG A 165 -5.51 0.74 -24.33
CA ARG A 165 -4.95 1.89 -23.62
C ARG A 165 -4.75 1.63 -22.13
N TYR A 166 -5.49 0.67 -21.55
CA TYR A 166 -5.46 0.42 -20.12
C TYR A 166 -4.70 -0.85 -19.78
N THR A 167 -3.81 -0.72 -18.79
CA THR A 167 -3.25 -1.85 -18.07
C THR A 167 -3.83 -1.85 -16.66
N ILE A 168 -4.47 -2.95 -16.27
CA ILE A 168 -5.05 -3.12 -14.94
C ILE A 168 -4.17 -4.09 -14.16
N ALA A 169 -3.71 -3.67 -12.98
CA ALA A 169 -2.85 -4.44 -12.11
C ALA A 169 -3.35 -4.41 -10.66
N ALA A 170 -2.87 -5.33 -9.85
CA ALA A 170 -3.17 -5.45 -8.42
C ALA A 170 -1.88 -5.38 -7.59
N MET A 171 -1.92 -4.63 -6.48
CA MET A 171 -0.79 -4.43 -5.56
C MET A 171 -0.59 -5.58 -4.59
N SER A 172 -1.58 -6.44 -4.39
CA SER A 172 -1.53 -7.59 -3.49
C SER A 172 -2.33 -8.76 -4.03
N GLU A 173 -2.05 -9.97 -3.53
CA GLU A 173 -2.85 -11.15 -3.87
C GLU A 173 -4.31 -10.97 -3.43
N TYR A 174 -4.54 -10.31 -2.30
CA TYR A 174 -5.91 -10.02 -1.87
C TYR A 174 -6.66 -9.14 -2.87
N ASP A 175 -6.03 -8.05 -3.35
CA ASP A 175 -6.64 -7.16 -4.34
C ASP A 175 -6.85 -7.85 -5.68
N PHE A 176 -5.92 -8.75 -6.09
CA PHE A 176 -6.06 -9.58 -7.28
C PHE A 176 -7.32 -10.45 -7.21
N HIS A 177 -7.45 -11.25 -6.15
CA HIS A 177 -8.58 -12.17 -5.99
C HIS A 177 -9.89 -11.43 -5.75
N TYR A 178 -9.87 -10.33 -5.01
CA TYR A 178 -11.04 -9.48 -4.79
C TYR A 178 -11.55 -8.87 -6.11
N MET A 179 -10.65 -8.38 -6.95
CA MET A 179 -11.00 -7.85 -8.26
C MET A 179 -11.52 -8.96 -9.19
N HIS A 180 -10.86 -10.11 -9.21
CA HIS A 180 -11.29 -11.26 -10.01
C HIS A 180 -12.70 -11.72 -9.60
N TYR A 181 -12.99 -11.78 -8.29
CA TYR A 181 -14.31 -12.16 -7.80
C TYR A 181 -15.43 -11.29 -8.37
N TYR A 182 -15.28 -9.96 -8.32
CA TYR A 182 -16.35 -9.03 -8.74
C TYR A 182 -16.38 -8.73 -10.23
N THR A 183 -15.31 -8.97 -10.96
CA THR A 183 -15.20 -8.54 -12.37
C THR A 183 -14.91 -9.67 -13.34
N GLY A 184 -14.47 -10.82 -12.86
CA GLY A 184 -13.93 -11.89 -13.70
C GLY A 184 -12.60 -11.52 -14.40
N LEU A 185 -12.01 -10.38 -14.10
CA LEU A 185 -10.74 -9.93 -14.69
C LEU A 185 -9.56 -10.61 -14.01
N GLU A 186 -8.55 -10.94 -14.80
CA GLU A 186 -7.23 -11.31 -14.31
C GLU A 186 -6.29 -10.11 -14.46
N PRO A 187 -6.11 -9.30 -13.39
CA PRO A 187 -5.19 -8.17 -13.43
C PRO A 187 -3.73 -8.65 -13.46
N LEU A 188 -2.83 -7.81 -13.93
CA LEU A 188 -1.40 -8.04 -13.77
C LEU A 188 -1.03 -8.00 -12.28
N ARG A 189 -0.19 -8.92 -11.81
CA ARG A 189 0.34 -8.86 -10.45
C ARG A 189 1.53 -7.92 -10.39
N LEU A 190 1.35 -6.77 -9.75
CA LEU A 190 2.39 -5.79 -9.47
C LEU A 190 2.45 -5.52 -7.95
N PRO A 191 2.91 -6.49 -7.15
CA PRO A 191 2.98 -6.33 -5.70
C PRO A 191 3.88 -5.18 -5.30
N VAL A 192 3.58 -4.59 -4.16
CA VAL A 192 4.40 -3.52 -3.59
C VAL A 192 5.78 -4.06 -3.23
N ILE A 193 6.82 -3.41 -3.73
CA ILE A 193 8.19 -3.58 -3.27
C ILE A 193 8.70 -2.25 -2.73
N SER A 194 9.28 -2.26 -1.54
CA SER A 194 9.74 -1.03 -0.87
C SER A 194 11.09 -0.54 -1.42
N GLN A 195 11.16 -0.35 -2.74
CA GLN A 195 12.37 0.07 -3.45
C GLN A 195 12.89 1.46 -3.01
N HIS A 196 12.04 2.26 -2.35
CA HIS A 196 12.45 3.52 -1.72
C HIS A 196 13.30 3.32 -0.44
N ILE A 197 13.29 2.12 0.16
CA ILE A 197 14.26 1.75 1.21
C ILE A 197 15.62 1.57 0.53
N SER A 198 16.63 2.29 1.01
CA SER A 198 17.97 2.24 0.41
C SER A 198 18.54 0.82 0.46
N GLN A 199 19.31 0.44 -0.59
CA GLN A 199 19.97 -0.87 -0.64
C GLN A 199 20.84 -1.10 0.60
N LYS A 200 21.62 -0.07 1.00
CA LYS A 200 22.44 -0.12 2.21
C LYS A 200 21.65 -0.53 3.46
N LEU A 201 20.39 -0.10 3.58
CA LEU A 201 19.56 -0.43 4.73
C LEU A 201 18.95 -1.81 4.61
N ARG A 202 18.60 -2.23 3.40
CA ARG A 202 18.11 -3.60 3.13
C ARG A 202 19.19 -4.66 3.36
N ASP A 203 20.45 -4.33 3.05
CA ASP A 203 21.61 -5.24 3.22
C ASP A 203 22.26 -5.10 4.59
N ALA A 204 21.70 -4.26 5.48
CA ALA A 204 22.27 -4.07 6.81
C ALA A 204 22.15 -5.35 7.65
N PRO A 205 23.20 -5.73 8.40
CA PRO A 205 23.12 -6.88 9.27
C PRO A 205 22.15 -6.66 10.44
N TYR A 206 21.62 -7.73 11.00
CA TYR A 206 20.79 -7.66 12.19
C TYR A 206 21.59 -7.10 13.38
N ALA A 207 21.33 -5.86 13.73
CA ALA A 207 22.05 -5.17 14.80
C ALA A 207 21.11 -4.26 15.62
N PRO A 208 20.14 -4.83 16.37
CA PRO A 208 19.21 -4.01 17.14
C PRO A 208 19.96 -3.29 18.27
N CYS A 209 19.79 -1.97 18.34
CA CYS A 209 20.47 -1.14 19.35
C CYS A 209 19.71 -1.07 20.70
N ASN A 210 18.54 -1.69 20.78
CA ASN A 210 17.67 -1.63 21.96
C ASN A 210 16.87 -2.94 22.12
N ARG A 211 16.06 -3.01 23.17
CA ARG A 211 15.15 -4.13 23.44
C ARG A 211 13.67 -3.70 23.34
N VAL A 212 13.39 -2.79 22.46
CA VAL A 212 12.02 -2.31 22.20
C VAL A 212 11.48 -3.01 20.97
N VAL A 213 10.46 -3.84 21.16
CA VAL A 213 9.67 -4.43 20.08
C VAL A 213 8.65 -3.39 19.61
N LEU A 214 8.64 -3.14 18.31
CA LEU A 214 7.66 -2.26 17.70
C LEU A 214 6.27 -2.89 17.68
N VAL A 215 5.21 -2.11 17.89
CA VAL A 215 3.82 -2.55 17.71
C VAL A 215 3.18 -1.67 16.65
N GLY A 216 2.70 -2.29 15.58
CA GLY A 216 2.08 -1.55 14.47
C GLY A 216 1.98 -2.35 13.17
N PRO A 217 1.61 -1.69 12.08
CA PRO A 217 1.07 -0.33 12.01
C PRO A 217 -0.31 -0.23 12.67
N SER A 218 -0.61 0.89 13.30
CA SER A 218 -1.93 1.14 13.86
C SER A 218 -2.40 2.54 13.48
N HIS A 219 -3.48 2.65 12.71
CA HIS A 219 -3.99 3.95 12.32
C HIS A 219 -4.70 4.69 13.45
N ASN A 220 -5.57 4.05 14.21
CA ASN A 220 -6.35 4.72 15.25
C ASN A 220 -6.69 3.81 16.43
N THR A 221 -6.13 2.62 16.51
CA THR A 221 -6.44 1.69 17.58
C THR A 221 -5.30 1.67 18.58
N THR A 222 -5.64 1.91 19.84
CA THR A 222 -4.80 1.56 20.98
C THR A 222 -4.88 0.06 21.29
N ARG A 223 -5.59 -0.70 20.46
CA ARG A 223 -5.90 -2.11 20.64
C ARG A 223 -4.76 -2.99 20.13
N ILE A 224 -4.41 -3.98 20.92
CA ILE A 224 -3.46 -5.02 20.55
C ILE A 224 -4.21 -6.35 20.58
N ILE A 225 -4.23 -7.03 19.44
CA ILE A 225 -4.89 -8.33 19.31
C ILE A 225 -4.34 -9.29 20.36
N GLY A 226 -5.23 -9.99 21.07
CA GLY A 226 -4.87 -10.96 22.10
C GLY A 226 -4.43 -10.38 23.46
N PHE A 227 -4.46 -9.06 23.66
CA PHE A 227 -3.99 -8.41 24.90
C PHE A 227 -4.94 -7.34 25.46
N ASP A 228 -6.25 -7.53 25.32
CA ASP A 228 -7.28 -6.63 25.88
C ASP A 228 -6.96 -5.13 25.75
N ASN A 229 -6.34 -4.75 24.67
CA ASN A 229 -5.94 -3.36 24.38
C ASN A 229 -4.91 -2.74 25.32
N ASN A 230 -4.17 -3.55 26.07
CA ASN A 230 -3.33 -3.05 27.16
C ASN A 230 -1.85 -3.34 26.92
N LEU A 231 -1.15 -2.35 26.38
CA LEU A 231 0.31 -2.40 26.17
C LEU A 231 1.07 -2.64 27.47
N GLU A 232 0.57 -2.12 28.60
CA GLU A 232 1.16 -2.33 29.92
C GLU A 232 1.03 -3.80 30.36
N TYR A 233 -0.13 -4.40 30.10
CA TYR A 233 -0.35 -5.83 30.36
C TYR A 233 0.62 -6.69 29.53
N LEU A 234 0.76 -6.42 28.22
CA LEU A 234 1.74 -7.08 27.36
C LEU A 234 3.16 -6.94 27.91
N ASN A 235 3.57 -5.75 28.35
CA ASN A 235 4.88 -5.50 28.94
C ASN A 235 5.08 -6.26 30.28
N ARG A 236 4.05 -6.35 31.13
CA ARG A 236 4.13 -7.15 32.37
C ARG A 236 4.30 -8.63 32.08
N LEU A 237 3.55 -9.19 31.10
CA LEU A 237 3.70 -10.58 30.69
C LEU A 237 5.10 -10.84 30.13
N SER A 238 5.64 -9.96 29.31
CA SER A 238 7.01 -10.03 28.79
C SER A 238 8.05 -10.08 29.91
N ALA A 239 7.90 -9.20 30.92
CA ALA A 239 8.80 -9.19 32.07
C ALA A 239 8.69 -10.47 32.90
N THR A 240 7.49 -11.00 33.12
CA THR A 240 7.27 -12.25 33.84
C THR A 240 7.86 -13.43 33.10
N PHE A 241 7.68 -13.51 31.78
CA PHE A 241 8.28 -14.55 30.97
C PHE A 241 9.82 -14.49 31.02
N ALA A 242 10.38 -13.29 30.79
CA ALA A 242 11.83 -13.10 30.82
C ALA A 242 12.44 -13.50 32.19
N ALA A 243 11.80 -13.12 33.31
CA ALA A 243 12.25 -13.50 34.65
C ALA A 243 12.26 -15.02 34.89
N ARG A 244 11.27 -15.75 34.36
CA ARG A 244 11.18 -17.23 34.46
C ARG A 244 12.40 -17.92 33.82
N TYR A 245 12.96 -17.32 32.77
CA TYR A 245 14.13 -17.88 32.05
C TYR A 245 15.44 -17.14 32.31
N GLY A 246 15.48 -16.23 33.28
CA GLY A 246 16.69 -15.41 33.58
C GLY A 246 17.10 -14.48 32.44
N LEU A 247 16.17 -14.06 31.61
CA LEU A 247 16.40 -13.23 30.45
C LEU A 247 16.10 -11.74 30.76
N LYS A 248 16.67 -10.84 29.95
CA LYS A 248 16.29 -9.42 30.00
C LYS A 248 14.97 -9.20 29.25
N PRO A 249 13.97 -8.47 29.81
CA PRO A 249 12.70 -8.28 29.17
C PRO A 249 12.79 -7.43 27.90
N TYR A 250 11.94 -7.74 26.93
CA TYR A 250 11.59 -6.83 25.84
C TYR A 250 10.51 -5.86 26.33
N THR A 251 10.55 -4.64 25.81
CA THR A 251 9.50 -3.62 26.02
C THR A 251 8.77 -3.37 24.72
N PHE A 252 7.46 -3.47 24.73
CA PHE A 252 6.62 -3.21 23.57
C PHE A 252 6.20 -1.74 23.53
N LYS A 253 6.27 -1.11 22.37
CA LYS A 253 5.83 0.27 22.16
C LYS A 253 5.18 0.45 20.79
N PHE A 254 4.09 1.19 20.74
CA PHE A 254 3.50 1.59 19.46
C PHE A 254 4.48 2.46 18.67
N ILE A 255 4.64 2.19 17.37
CA ILE A 255 5.46 3.00 16.47
C ILE A 255 5.07 4.48 16.57
N LYS A 256 3.76 4.76 16.55
CA LYS A 256 3.23 6.12 16.63
C LYS A 256 3.52 6.84 17.96
N SER A 257 3.64 6.12 19.07
CA SER A 257 3.99 6.70 20.38
C SER A 257 5.49 6.90 20.57
N LEU A 258 6.29 6.05 19.93
CA LEU A 258 7.75 6.09 20.01
C LEU A 258 8.34 7.16 19.07
N TYR A 259 7.76 7.30 17.91
CA TYR A 259 8.21 8.21 16.88
C TYR A 259 7.12 9.24 16.55
N ARG A 260 7.40 10.50 16.85
CA ARG A 260 6.55 11.61 16.40
C ARG A 260 6.78 11.84 14.91
N ASN A 261 5.74 12.26 14.22
CA ASN A 261 5.52 12.45 12.77
C ASN A 261 6.70 12.24 11.79
N ASP A 262 7.86 12.81 12.04
CA ASP A 262 9.03 12.86 11.13
C ASP A 262 10.18 11.96 11.60
N GLN A 263 10.06 11.31 12.76
CA GLN A 263 11.12 10.49 13.34
C GLN A 263 10.96 8.99 13.03
N ALA A 264 9.83 8.57 12.47
CA ALA A 264 9.60 7.18 12.04
C ALA A 264 10.29 6.93 10.68
N THR A 265 11.58 7.20 10.61
CA THR A 265 12.36 6.89 9.42
C THR A 265 12.67 5.41 9.33
N MET A 266 12.95 4.90 8.14
CA MET A 266 13.28 3.49 7.92
C MET A 266 14.54 3.09 8.72
N GLU A 267 15.52 4.00 8.83
CA GLU A 267 16.73 3.81 9.63
C GLU A 267 16.45 3.68 11.12
N ASN A 268 15.46 4.41 11.62
CA ASN A 268 15.08 4.31 13.04
C ASN A 268 14.29 3.04 13.33
N LEU A 269 13.40 2.64 12.41
CA LEU A 269 12.63 1.41 12.53
C LEU A 269 13.52 0.17 12.47
N ALA A 270 14.52 0.13 11.58
CA ALA A 270 15.47 -0.98 11.44
C ALA A 270 16.34 -1.24 12.69
N LYS A 271 16.39 -0.32 13.65
CA LYS A 271 17.17 -0.50 14.91
C LYS A 271 16.46 -1.35 15.98
N HIS A 272 15.25 -1.81 15.68
CA HIS A 272 14.44 -2.57 16.62
C HIS A 272 14.59 -4.08 16.41
N PRO A 273 14.52 -4.89 17.49
CA PRO A 273 14.74 -6.33 17.40
C PRO A 273 13.61 -7.08 16.70
N ALA A 274 12.42 -6.58 16.74
CA ALA A 274 11.24 -7.20 16.13
C ALA A 274 10.10 -6.21 15.98
N VAL A 275 9.12 -6.59 15.17
CA VAL A 275 7.83 -5.90 15.10
C VAL A 275 6.68 -6.88 15.35
N LEU A 276 5.80 -6.51 16.27
CA LEU A 276 4.51 -7.17 16.49
C LEU A 276 3.47 -6.48 15.61
N ILE A 277 3.03 -7.18 14.59
CA ILE A 277 2.02 -6.65 13.68
C ILE A 277 0.65 -6.76 14.31
N ASN A 278 -0.05 -5.64 14.26
CA ASN A 278 -1.45 -5.53 14.63
C ASN A 278 -2.24 -5.20 13.36
N PRO A 279 -2.63 -6.22 12.55
CA PRO A 279 -3.22 -5.97 11.24
C PRO A 279 -4.54 -5.21 11.39
N TYR A 280 -4.68 -4.14 10.62
CA TYR A 280 -5.91 -3.36 10.50
C TYR A 280 -6.51 -3.44 9.10
N SER A 281 -5.82 -4.12 8.19
CA SER A 281 -6.22 -4.31 6.80
C SER A 281 -5.58 -5.55 6.19
N ALA A 282 -6.19 -6.08 5.13
CA ALA A 282 -5.65 -7.20 4.35
C ALA A 282 -4.25 -6.90 3.80
N PHE A 283 -4.01 -5.64 3.50
CA PHE A 283 -2.77 -5.12 2.96
C PHE A 283 -2.56 -3.68 3.45
N SER A 284 -1.33 -3.32 3.81
CA SER A 284 -0.94 -1.92 3.98
C SER A 284 0.53 -1.73 3.60
N ILE A 285 0.84 -0.60 3.01
CA ILE A 285 2.21 -0.24 2.61
C ILE A 285 3.14 -0.30 3.83
N SER A 286 2.69 0.19 4.98
CA SER A 286 3.51 0.17 6.19
C SER A 286 3.83 -1.24 6.70
N MET A 287 2.95 -2.24 6.52
CA MET A 287 3.28 -3.64 6.82
C MET A 287 4.36 -4.17 5.88
N VAL A 288 4.22 -3.86 4.59
CA VAL A 288 5.20 -4.24 3.57
C VAL A 288 6.55 -3.60 3.84
N GLU A 289 6.59 -2.30 4.16
CA GLU A 289 7.82 -1.59 4.52
C GLU A 289 8.54 -2.23 5.71
N LEU A 290 7.81 -2.56 6.78
CA LEU A 290 8.36 -3.21 7.97
C LEU A 290 8.93 -4.59 7.66
N TYR A 291 8.26 -5.38 6.80
CA TYR A 291 8.76 -6.67 6.34
C TYR A 291 10.01 -6.52 5.47
N HIS A 292 10.02 -5.58 4.54
CA HIS A 292 11.13 -5.30 3.64
C HIS A 292 12.34 -4.60 4.31
N LEU A 293 12.20 -4.17 5.56
CA LEU A 293 13.33 -3.78 6.42
C LEU A 293 14.01 -5.00 7.08
N ASN A 294 13.54 -6.21 6.78
CA ASN A 294 14.02 -7.47 7.35
C ASN A 294 13.92 -7.52 8.89
N ILE A 295 13.03 -6.74 9.48
CA ILE A 295 12.80 -6.77 10.92
C ILE A 295 12.00 -8.04 11.25
N PRO A 296 12.46 -8.92 12.16
CA PRO A 296 11.69 -10.09 12.60
C PRO A 296 10.22 -9.78 12.86
N PHE A 297 9.32 -10.43 12.08
CA PHE A 297 7.95 -10.02 11.85
C PHE A 297 6.98 -11.01 12.52
N PHE A 298 6.29 -10.56 13.56
CA PHE A 298 5.38 -11.38 14.36
C PHE A 298 3.93 -10.99 14.09
N VAL A 299 3.09 -11.98 13.76
CA VAL A 299 1.68 -11.76 13.39
C VAL A 299 0.80 -12.74 14.15
N PRO A 300 -0.38 -12.32 14.68
CA PRO A 300 -1.35 -13.25 15.23
C PRO A 300 -1.74 -14.32 14.21
N ASP A 301 -2.05 -15.52 14.65
CA ASP A 301 -2.56 -16.55 13.76
C ASP A 301 -4.00 -16.23 13.30
N ASP A 302 -4.48 -16.94 12.28
CA ASP A 302 -5.78 -16.68 11.69
C ASP A 302 -6.94 -16.91 12.68
N SER A 303 -6.81 -17.88 13.58
CA SER A 303 -7.84 -18.17 14.58
C SER A 303 -7.94 -17.04 15.60
N LEU A 304 -6.80 -16.52 16.06
CA LEU A 304 -6.76 -15.38 16.97
C LEU A 304 -7.28 -14.10 16.29
N LEU A 305 -6.91 -13.90 15.03
CA LEU A 305 -7.43 -12.77 14.24
C LEU A 305 -8.95 -12.84 14.08
N ILE A 306 -9.49 -13.98 13.67
CA ILE A 306 -10.94 -14.17 13.48
C ILE A 306 -11.70 -13.97 14.80
N ASN A 307 -11.22 -14.55 15.90
CA ASN A 307 -11.89 -14.45 17.20
C ASN A 307 -11.87 -13.01 17.77
N THR A 308 -10.97 -12.16 17.28
CA THR A 308 -10.84 -10.77 17.74
C THR A 308 -11.28 -9.73 16.70
N MET A 309 -11.75 -10.18 15.53
CA MET A 309 -12.14 -9.30 14.42
C MET A 309 -13.21 -8.28 14.78
N ASP A 310 -14.23 -8.69 15.53
CA ASP A 310 -15.32 -7.80 15.96
C ASP A 310 -14.79 -6.70 16.89
N ASP A 311 -13.81 -7.02 17.73
CA ASP A 311 -13.20 -6.09 18.66
C ASP A 311 -12.19 -5.14 17.98
N VAL A 312 -11.48 -5.61 16.97
CA VAL A 312 -10.35 -4.87 16.36
C VAL A 312 -10.79 -4.08 15.13
N ARG A 313 -11.99 -4.38 14.59
CA ARG A 313 -12.44 -3.85 13.30
C ARG A 313 -11.27 -3.89 12.31
N LEU A 314 -10.96 -5.09 11.82
CA LEU A 314 -10.04 -5.23 10.68
C LEU A 314 -10.68 -4.49 9.49
N TYR A 315 -10.32 -3.25 9.41
CA TYR A 315 -11.04 -2.15 8.79
C TYR A 315 -11.38 -2.33 7.30
N PRO A 316 -10.70 -3.10 6.46
CA PRO A 316 -11.12 -3.17 5.07
C PRO A 316 -11.95 -4.39 4.69
N ILE A 317 -12.05 -5.42 5.54
CA ILE A 317 -12.90 -6.56 5.20
C ILE A 317 -14.38 -6.13 5.22
N TYR A 318 -14.70 -5.11 6.03
CA TYR A 318 -16.08 -4.69 6.30
C TYR A 318 -16.42 -3.23 5.96
N GLN A 319 -15.50 -2.48 5.38
CA GLN A 319 -15.82 -1.14 4.90
C GLN A 319 -16.77 -1.23 3.71
N ASN A 320 -17.97 -0.74 3.89
CA ASN A 320 -19.04 -0.65 2.90
C ASN A 320 -19.90 -1.91 2.69
N ARG A 321 -20.21 -2.69 3.73
CA ARG A 321 -21.20 -3.78 3.65
C ARG A 321 -22.47 -3.33 2.94
N GLU A 322 -23.04 -2.17 3.30
CA GLU A 322 -24.23 -1.63 2.65
C GLU A 322 -23.98 -1.27 1.17
N ALA A 323 -22.80 -0.78 0.86
CA ALA A 323 -22.45 -0.39 -0.50
C ALA A 323 -22.14 -1.59 -1.40
N VAL A 324 -21.71 -2.73 -0.85
CA VAL A 324 -21.40 -3.94 -1.62
C VAL A 324 -22.47 -5.02 -1.52
N ALA A 325 -23.42 -4.94 -0.59
CA ALA A 325 -24.50 -5.91 -0.46
C ALA A 325 -25.32 -6.10 -1.77
N HIS A 326 -25.52 -5.02 -2.53
CA HIS A 326 -26.17 -5.09 -3.83
C HIS A 326 -25.27 -5.67 -4.94
N LEU A 327 -23.95 -5.59 -4.80
CA LEU A 327 -23.01 -6.22 -5.73
C LEU A 327 -23.03 -7.74 -5.56
N GLU A 328 -23.26 -8.25 -4.37
CA GLU A 328 -23.37 -9.68 -4.14
C GLU A 328 -24.61 -10.31 -4.79
N MET A 329 -25.70 -9.53 -4.91
CA MET A 329 -26.85 -9.95 -5.73
C MET A 329 -26.51 -9.97 -7.23
N GLN A 330 -25.61 -9.11 -7.67
CA GLN A 330 -25.20 -8.96 -9.06
C GLN A 330 -24.08 -9.94 -9.45
N TYR A 331 -23.21 -10.26 -8.50
CA TYR A 331 -22.06 -11.18 -8.66
C TYR A 331 -22.14 -12.29 -7.59
N PRO A 332 -23.06 -13.26 -7.73
CA PRO A 332 -23.22 -14.32 -6.74
C PRO A 332 -22.00 -15.26 -6.75
N VAL A 333 -21.72 -15.84 -5.59
CA VAL A 333 -20.63 -16.82 -5.39
C VAL A 333 -20.64 -17.93 -6.45
N SER A 334 -21.83 -18.38 -6.84
CA SER A 334 -22.02 -19.46 -7.82
C SER A 334 -21.40 -19.18 -9.19
N THR A 335 -21.17 -17.94 -9.55
CA THR A 335 -20.61 -17.54 -10.85
C THR A 335 -19.17 -17.03 -10.78
N SER A 336 -18.65 -16.79 -9.58
CA SER A 336 -17.32 -16.18 -9.37
C SER A 336 -16.16 -17.18 -9.48
N GLY A 337 -16.44 -18.48 -9.34
CA GLY A 337 -15.40 -19.52 -9.21
C GLY A 337 -14.77 -19.61 -7.82
N TYR A 338 -15.21 -18.82 -6.86
CA TYR A 338 -14.75 -18.82 -5.47
C TYR A 338 -15.78 -19.52 -4.57
N PRO A 339 -15.34 -20.20 -3.47
CA PRO A 339 -16.26 -20.89 -2.57
C PRO A 339 -17.04 -19.93 -1.66
N TYR A 340 -16.54 -18.72 -1.44
CA TYR A 340 -17.13 -17.72 -0.54
C TYR A 340 -17.02 -16.32 -1.10
N SER A 341 -17.99 -15.48 -0.75
CA SER A 341 -17.88 -14.03 -0.96
C SER A 341 -16.80 -13.41 -0.06
N PRO A 342 -16.07 -12.39 -0.54
CA PRO A 342 -15.13 -11.65 0.31
C PRO A 342 -15.81 -10.83 1.41
N ASN A 343 -17.15 -10.73 1.42
CA ASN A 343 -17.95 -10.05 2.44
C ASN A 343 -18.77 -11.01 3.29
N ASP A 344 -18.63 -12.33 3.08
CA ASP A 344 -19.25 -13.34 3.94
C ASP A 344 -18.54 -13.34 5.31
N GLU A 345 -19.36 -13.27 6.39
CA GLU A 345 -18.87 -13.16 7.77
C GLU A 345 -18.67 -14.54 8.44
N SER A 346 -18.97 -15.63 7.74
CA SER A 346 -18.68 -16.95 8.28
C SER A 346 -17.20 -17.14 8.55
N THR A 347 -16.87 -17.88 9.59
CA THR A 347 -15.49 -18.20 9.96
C THR A 347 -14.74 -18.86 8.79
N GLU A 348 -15.43 -19.69 8.03
CA GLU A 348 -14.90 -20.38 6.86
C GLU A 348 -14.53 -19.40 5.75
N ALA A 349 -15.41 -18.45 5.44
CA ALA A 349 -15.17 -17.42 4.45
C ALA A 349 -14.04 -16.49 4.86
N GLN A 350 -14.03 -16.05 6.12
CA GLN A 350 -12.96 -15.23 6.66
C GLN A 350 -11.61 -15.94 6.54
N ARG A 351 -11.52 -17.21 6.96
CA ARG A 351 -10.30 -18.01 6.85
C ARG A 351 -9.88 -18.19 5.39
N TYR A 352 -10.81 -18.42 4.49
CA TYR A 352 -10.53 -18.53 3.06
C TYR A 352 -9.94 -17.24 2.50
N TRP A 353 -10.51 -16.07 2.80
CA TRP A 353 -10.02 -14.80 2.27
C TRP A 353 -8.74 -14.32 2.97
N MET A 354 -8.52 -14.72 4.22
CA MET A 354 -7.28 -14.39 4.95
C MET A 354 -6.04 -14.99 4.29
N GLN A 355 -6.13 -16.13 3.61
CA GLN A 355 -4.97 -16.71 2.92
C GLN A 355 -4.34 -15.78 1.89
N PHE A 356 -5.10 -14.84 1.32
CA PHE A 356 -4.60 -13.86 0.35
C PHE A 356 -4.06 -12.57 0.97
N MET A 357 -4.19 -12.40 2.28
CA MET A 357 -3.70 -11.21 2.97
C MET A 357 -2.18 -11.21 3.03
N PHE A 358 -1.58 -10.03 2.92
CA PHE A 358 -0.12 -9.86 2.85
C PHE A 358 0.62 -10.67 3.91
N PHE A 359 0.20 -10.58 5.16
CA PHE A 359 0.88 -11.25 6.28
C PHE A 359 0.74 -12.78 6.27
N ASN A 360 -0.10 -13.35 5.41
CA ASN A 360 -0.20 -14.78 5.15
C ASN A 360 0.57 -15.21 3.90
N GLN A 361 0.98 -14.26 3.07
CA GLN A 361 1.75 -14.53 1.85
C GLN A 361 3.26 -14.50 2.06
N VAL A 362 3.73 -13.84 3.13
CA VAL A 362 5.17 -13.74 3.43
C VAL A 362 5.65 -14.94 4.24
N LYS A 363 6.75 -15.58 3.81
CA LYS A 363 7.20 -16.89 4.32
C LYS A 363 7.71 -16.84 5.76
N HIS A 364 8.42 -15.79 6.12
CA HIS A 364 9.13 -15.71 7.40
C HIS A 364 8.32 -14.96 8.49
N ALA A 365 7.04 -14.67 8.25
CA ALA A 365 6.18 -14.14 9.30
C ALA A 365 5.99 -15.16 10.42
N GLN A 366 6.35 -14.79 11.65
CA GLN A 366 6.22 -15.62 12.84
C GLN A 366 4.79 -15.56 13.36
N ARG A 367 4.00 -16.60 13.07
CA ARG A 367 2.59 -16.71 13.52
C ARG A 367 2.56 -17.11 14.98
N TRP A 368 1.73 -16.43 15.80
CA TRP A 368 1.59 -16.76 17.22
C TRP A 368 0.12 -16.91 17.61
N THR A 369 -0.16 -17.89 18.47
CA THR A 369 -1.51 -18.31 18.86
C THR A 369 -1.98 -17.72 20.18
N ASP A 370 -1.04 -17.42 21.07
CA ASP A 370 -1.28 -16.90 22.40
C ASP A 370 -0.03 -16.16 22.93
N PRO A 371 -0.13 -15.45 24.06
CA PRO A 371 1.00 -14.69 24.62
C PRO A 371 2.23 -15.56 24.95
N ASP A 372 2.05 -16.80 25.41
CA ASP A 372 3.17 -17.66 25.77
C ASP A 372 3.93 -18.13 24.51
N ASP A 373 3.20 -18.45 23.43
CA ASP A 373 3.76 -18.76 22.12
C ASP A 373 4.49 -17.56 21.50
N LEU A 374 3.92 -16.35 21.59
CA LEU A 374 4.59 -15.12 21.15
C LEU A 374 5.93 -14.94 21.87
N PHE A 375 5.93 -15.04 23.21
CA PHE A 375 7.16 -14.83 23.98
C PHE A 375 8.16 -15.95 23.76
N ARG A 376 7.73 -17.20 23.62
CA ARG A 376 8.59 -18.31 23.27
C ARG A 376 9.33 -18.04 21.96
N LYS A 377 8.61 -17.65 20.92
CA LYS A 377 9.19 -17.30 19.62
C LYS A 377 10.09 -16.07 19.71
N LEU A 378 9.67 -15.02 20.41
CA LEU A 378 10.44 -13.79 20.52
C LEU A 378 11.75 -13.95 21.32
N TYR A 379 11.76 -14.77 22.35
CA TYR A 379 12.90 -14.92 23.26
C TYR A 379 13.81 -16.11 22.94
N LEU A 380 13.28 -17.17 22.33
CA LEU A 380 13.98 -18.44 22.15
C LEU A 380 14.31 -18.77 20.70
N HIS A 381 13.71 -18.09 19.72
CA HIS A 381 14.13 -18.21 18.32
C HIS A 381 15.37 -17.37 18.05
N ASP A 382 16.13 -17.79 17.06
CA ASP A 382 17.25 -17.02 16.52
C ASP A 382 16.71 -15.90 15.60
N LEU A 383 16.59 -14.71 16.16
CA LEU A 383 16.11 -13.55 15.41
C LEU A 383 17.13 -13.04 14.38
N CYS A 384 18.43 -13.36 14.56
CA CYS A 384 19.44 -13.04 13.56
C CYS A 384 19.23 -13.91 12.31
N GLN A 385 19.08 -15.22 12.48
CA GLN A 385 18.80 -16.13 11.37
C GLN A 385 17.48 -15.76 10.65
N LEU A 386 16.46 -15.43 11.43
CA LEU A 386 15.17 -14.99 10.84
C LEU A 386 15.32 -13.72 10.00
N HIS A 387 16.13 -12.76 10.46
CA HIS A 387 16.47 -11.56 9.69
C HIS A 387 17.17 -11.90 8.36
N ASP A 388 18.18 -12.78 8.43
CA ASP A 388 18.98 -13.18 7.26
C ASP A 388 18.10 -13.93 6.22
N ASP A 389 17.20 -14.78 6.69
CA ASP A 389 16.25 -15.50 5.84
C ASP A 389 15.28 -14.52 5.14
N MET A 390 14.76 -13.53 5.88
CA MET A 390 13.91 -12.46 5.32
C MET A 390 14.68 -11.61 4.30
N GLN A 391 15.95 -11.29 4.58
CA GLN A 391 16.81 -10.52 3.69
C GLN A 391 17.01 -11.24 2.36
N ALA A 392 17.30 -12.54 2.41
CA ALA A 392 17.48 -13.35 1.20
C ALA A 392 16.19 -13.41 0.36
N GLU A 393 15.04 -13.68 0.99
CA GLU A 393 13.73 -13.70 0.29
C GLU A 393 13.40 -12.35 -0.33
N ASN A 394 13.58 -11.25 0.41
CA ASN A 394 13.28 -9.92 -0.09
C ASN A 394 14.19 -9.52 -1.26
N ALA A 395 15.45 -9.95 -1.27
CA ALA A 395 16.35 -9.70 -2.39
C ALA A 395 15.88 -10.39 -3.67
N GLU A 396 15.45 -11.66 -3.59
CA GLU A 396 14.84 -12.37 -4.72
C GLU A 396 13.58 -11.68 -5.22
N LEU A 397 12.63 -11.39 -4.31
CA LEU A 397 11.38 -10.72 -4.62
C LEU A 397 11.62 -9.39 -5.35
N PHE A 398 12.56 -8.56 -4.87
CA PHE A 398 12.85 -7.28 -5.49
C PHE A 398 13.41 -7.44 -6.90
N ASN A 399 14.30 -8.39 -7.10
CA ASN A 399 14.89 -8.66 -8.42
C ASN A 399 13.82 -9.15 -9.42
N GLU A 400 12.94 -10.05 -8.98
CA GLU A 400 11.84 -10.55 -9.82
C GLU A 400 10.87 -9.44 -10.20
N GLN A 401 10.46 -8.65 -9.23
CA GLN A 401 9.51 -7.57 -9.47
C GLN A 401 10.09 -6.45 -10.32
N LEU A 402 11.36 -6.10 -10.15
CA LEU A 402 12.02 -5.14 -11.04
C LEU A 402 12.04 -5.62 -12.49
N LYS A 403 12.22 -6.93 -12.74
CA LYS A 403 12.12 -7.51 -14.10
C LYS A 403 10.71 -7.35 -14.67
N VAL A 404 9.67 -7.65 -13.87
CA VAL A 404 8.27 -7.47 -14.30
C VAL A 404 7.99 -6.01 -14.67
N TRP A 405 8.42 -5.06 -13.83
CA TRP A 405 8.27 -3.64 -14.11
C TRP A 405 9.05 -3.20 -15.35
N ALA A 406 10.27 -3.69 -15.53
CA ALA A 406 11.06 -3.38 -16.71
C ALA A 406 10.44 -3.92 -17.99
N ALA A 407 9.92 -5.15 -17.96
CA ALA A 407 9.20 -5.75 -19.08
C ALA A 407 7.98 -4.92 -19.48
N LEU A 408 7.21 -4.45 -18.50
CA LEU A 408 6.01 -3.63 -18.72
C LEU A 408 6.33 -2.34 -19.50
N PHE A 409 7.52 -1.76 -19.30
CA PHE A 409 7.95 -0.52 -19.95
C PHE A 409 9.01 -0.72 -21.04
N GLY A 410 9.26 -1.95 -21.49
CA GLY A 410 10.23 -2.27 -22.55
C GLY A 410 11.69 -1.96 -22.17
N ARG A 411 12.05 -2.15 -20.90
CA ARG A 411 13.39 -1.87 -20.36
C ARG A 411 14.15 -3.14 -19.96
N ASP A 412 13.76 -4.32 -20.42
CA ASP A 412 14.31 -5.63 -20.03
C ASP A 412 15.84 -5.70 -20.20
N LYS A 413 16.36 -5.22 -21.34
CA LYS A 413 17.78 -5.23 -21.66
C LYS A 413 18.66 -4.40 -20.71
N LYS A 414 18.07 -3.51 -19.93
CA LYS A 414 18.81 -2.64 -19.01
C LYS A 414 19.07 -3.31 -17.66
N ILE A 415 18.25 -4.27 -17.28
CA ILE A 415 18.36 -4.99 -15.98
C ILE A 415 19.45 -6.07 -16.07
N GLU A 416 19.64 -6.74 -17.22
CA GLU A 416 20.71 -7.72 -17.39
C GLU A 416 22.09 -7.15 -17.06
N ASN A 417 22.31 -5.86 -17.38
CA ASN A 417 23.58 -5.19 -17.10
C ASN A 417 23.74 -4.75 -15.61
N ILE A 418 22.66 -4.73 -14.80
CA ILE A 418 22.75 -4.34 -13.39
C ILE A 418 23.06 -5.57 -12.51
N SER A 419 22.69 -6.77 -12.94
CA SER A 419 22.98 -8.03 -12.22
C SER A 419 24.42 -8.51 -12.39
N GLU A 420 25.21 -7.91 -13.31
CA GLU A 420 26.61 -8.24 -13.57
C GLU A 420 27.60 -7.28 -12.92
N GLN A 421 27.13 -6.23 -12.24
CA GLN A 421 27.95 -5.28 -11.45
C GLN A 421 27.78 -5.53 -9.94
#